data_aec4fc7d3f11da2c29ab8b6a313bd9d9
#
_entry.id   aec4fc7d3f11da2c29ab8b6a313bd9d9
#
_cell.length_a   1.000
_cell.length_b   1.000
_cell.length_c   1.000
_cell.angle_alpha   90.00
_cell.angle_beta   90.00
_cell.angle_gamma   90.00
#
_symmetry.space_group_name_H-M   'P 1'
#
loop_
_entity.id
_entity.type
_entity.pdbx_description
1 polymer ?
#
loop_
_entity_poly.entity_id
_entity_poly.type
_entity_poly.pdbx_seq_one_letter_code
_entity_poly.pdbx_strand_id
1 'polypeptide(L)'
;MKPWIYPDFSNGVGNISATLAVFLYAPNQNPVLPVLQEALSRDYKNVVYLCFDGLGIYPMERGLGKNDLLRKHTVQVLTSTFPSTTTNATRTLMTNRLPLEHGWFGWSLHFPKLGQNVDIFLRRDSMTQERVRPQDYPIDQGTYYFDQSQTERHIHTVFPDYIPVTNRKGNRTFRTLGEFWQALEESCREAGPGFVYGYCPEPDAVMHQQGVSSPQAREVMGEISRGIQNFLKTVKDTLLIVSADHGQVDIAGYVDLYGDEKLMGMLKTYPFLEARAPAFLVKPQYRREFESYFQEKYARDFQLFASEHLIERGVFGEQGSMGYLLGDYIALGTYTHKIALLTPHSKRFKGHHTSMTEEMEVPLILLET
;
A
#
# COMPACT_ATOMS: atom_id res chain seq x y z
N MET A 1 9.50 -13.23 20.85
CA MET A 1 8.67 -12.38 19.96
C MET A 1 8.90 -12.85 18.52
N LYS A 2 7.87 -12.91 17.67
CA LYS A 2 8.09 -13.12 16.22
C LYS A 2 8.95 -11.98 15.68
N PRO A 3 9.85 -12.23 14.69
CA PRO A 3 10.65 -11.16 14.09
C PRO A 3 9.78 -10.19 13.30
N TRP A 4 10.22 -8.93 13.18
CA TRP A 4 9.63 -7.97 12.25
C TRP A 4 9.91 -8.37 10.80
N ILE A 5 8.95 -8.14 9.92
CA ILE A 5 9.12 -8.30 8.47
C ILE A 5 9.48 -6.94 7.90
N TYR A 6 10.76 -6.73 7.67
CA TYR A 6 11.26 -5.47 7.09
C TYR A 6 10.98 -5.40 5.58
N PRO A 7 10.77 -4.18 5.02
CA PRO A 7 10.76 -4.00 3.57
C PRO A 7 12.07 -4.49 2.95
N ASP A 8 11.96 -5.22 1.85
CA ASP A 8 13.11 -5.65 1.05
C ASP A 8 13.00 -4.98 -0.34
N PHE A 9 13.83 -3.98 -0.58
CA PHE A 9 13.84 -3.24 -1.86
C PHE A 9 14.58 -3.97 -3.00
N SER A 10 14.99 -5.21 -2.77
CA SER A 10 15.41 -6.15 -3.82
C SER A 10 14.35 -7.23 -4.10
N ASN A 11 13.39 -7.39 -3.19
CA ASN A 11 12.32 -8.39 -3.26
C ASN A 11 10.99 -7.83 -2.71
N GLY A 12 10.58 -6.68 -3.18
CA GLY A 12 9.38 -5.98 -2.71
C GLY A 12 8.49 -5.51 -3.86
N VAL A 13 7.37 -4.88 -3.50
CA VAL A 13 6.40 -4.34 -4.48
C VAL A 13 7.02 -3.30 -5.40
N GLY A 14 8.00 -2.51 -4.92
CA GLY A 14 8.75 -1.55 -5.75
C GLY A 14 9.51 -2.22 -6.89
N ASN A 15 9.89 -3.47 -6.73
CA ASN A 15 10.60 -4.22 -7.77
C ASN A 15 9.64 -4.73 -8.87
N ILE A 16 8.33 -4.86 -8.60
CA ILE A 16 7.32 -5.07 -9.64
C ILE A 16 7.30 -3.85 -10.57
N SER A 17 7.13 -2.65 -10.00
CA SER A 17 7.11 -1.41 -10.81
C SER A 17 8.41 -1.17 -11.56
N ALA A 18 9.57 -1.47 -10.94
CA ALA A 18 10.88 -1.39 -11.59
C ALA A 18 10.96 -2.31 -12.81
N THR A 19 10.50 -3.56 -12.68
CA THR A 19 10.52 -4.54 -13.78
C THR A 19 9.57 -4.12 -14.90
N LEU A 20 8.36 -3.66 -14.56
CA LEU A 20 7.39 -3.16 -15.54
C LEU A 20 7.86 -1.86 -16.22
N ALA A 21 8.54 -0.97 -15.48
CA ALA A 21 9.12 0.24 -16.06
C ALA A 21 10.18 -0.11 -17.11
N VAL A 22 11.08 -1.05 -16.82
CA VAL A 22 12.08 -1.56 -17.82
C VAL A 22 11.38 -2.18 -19.02
N PHE A 23 10.35 -3.00 -18.81
CA PHE A 23 9.56 -3.61 -19.88
C PHE A 23 8.88 -2.57 -20.79
N LEU A 24 8.44 -1.46 -20.24
CA LEU A 24 7.80 -0.36 -20.97
C LEU A 24 8.77 0.71 -21.49
N TYR A 25 10.08 0.51 -21.37
CA TYR A 25 11.11 1.51 -21.71
C TYR A 25 10.91 2.83 -20.96
N ALA A 26 10.47 2.79 -19.72
CA ALA A 26 10.38 3.92 -18.82
C ALA A 26 11.64 4.05 -17.94
N PRO A 27 11.93 5.24 -17.40
CA PRO A 27 13.05 5.43 -16.48
C PRO A 27 12.98 4.49 -15.26
N ASN A 28 14.10 3.86 -14.92
CA ASN A 28 14.21 2.98 -13.75
C ASN A 28 15.59 3.09 -13.09
N GLN A 29 15.61 3.13 -11.77
CA GLN A 29 16.83 3.10 -10.95
C GLN A 29 16.79 1.98 -9.89
N ASN A 30 15.66 1.27 -9.76
CA ASN A 30 15.45 0.24 -8.76
C ASN A 30 15.76 -1.16 -9.33
N PRO A 31 16.17 -2.13 -8.50
CA PRO A 31 16.37 -3.51 -8.93
C PRO A 31 15.09 -4.12 -9.53
N VAL A 32 15.26 -4.97 -10.54
CA VAL A 32 14.16 -5.72 -11.17
C VAL A 32 13.99 -7.09 -10.51
N LEU A 33 12.80 -7.68 -10.63
CA LEU A 33 12.53 -9.06 -10.20
C LEU A 33 12.92 -10.03 -11.32
N PRO A 34 13.93 -10.90 -11.13
CA PRO A 34 14.38 -11.81 -12.20
C PRO A 34 13.27 -12.72 -12.73
N VAL A 35 12.43 -13.28 -11.85
CA VAL A 35 11.32 -14.16 -12.24
C VAL A 35 10.28 -13.44 -13.09
N LEU A 36 9.98 -12.17 -12.79
CA LEU A 36 9.04 -11.37 -13.58
C LEU A 36 9.69 -10.91 -14.89
N GLN A 37 10.97 -10.56 -14.87
CA GLN A 37 11.73 -10.21 -16.07
C GLN A 37 11.82 -11.40 -17.05
N GLU A 38 12.00 -12.62 -16.55
CA GLU A 38 11.98 -13.83 -17.36
C GLU A 38 10.58 -14.05 -17.99
N ALA A 39 9.51 -13.92 -17.22
CA ALA A 39 8.16 -14.03 -17.75
C ALA A 39 7.89 -12.99 -18.85
N LEU A 40 8.33 -11.74 -18.65
CA LEU A 40 8.16 -10.64 -19.61
C LEU A 40 9.08 -10.75 -20.85
N SER A 41 10.04 -11.67 -20.88
CA SER A 41 10.92 -11.89 -22.06
C SER A 41 10.18 -12.59 -23.22
N ARG A 42 9.03 -13.21 -22.95
CA ARG A 42 8.16 -13.77 -23.99
C ARG A 42 7.33 -12.68 -24.64
N ASP A 43 7.05 -12.86 -25.92
CA ASP A 43 6.26 -11.87 -26.67
C ASP A 43 4.75 -12.18 -26.47
N TYR A 44 4.11 -11.47 -25.55
CA TYR A 44 2.66 -11.52 -25.35
C TYR A 44 1.99 -10.36 -26.06
N LYS A 45 0.81 -10.63 -26.65
CA LYS A 45 -0.06 -9.56 -27.14
C LYS A 45 -0.43 -8.62 -25.98
N ASN A 46 -0.90 -9.16 -24.86
CA ASN A 46 -1.27 -8.36 -23.71
C ASN A 46 -0.40 -8.68 -22.49
N VAL A 47 0.02 -7.66 -21.76
CA VAL A 47 0.57 -7.76 -20.41
C VAL A 47 -0.36 -7.01 -19.49
N VAL A 48 -0.96 -7.72 -18.52
CA VAL A 48 -1.93 -7.17 -17.59
C VAL A 48 -1.37 -7.26 -16.18
N TYR A 49 -1.22 -6.14 -15.50
CA TYR A 49 -0.87 -6.07 -14.09
C TYR A 49 -2.09 -5.68 -13.27
N LEU A 50 -2.45 -6.48 -12.28
CA LEU A 50 -3.54 -6.24 -11.35
C LEU A 50 -3.02 -6.13 -9.92
N CYS A 51 -3.32 -5.02 -9.27
CA CYS A 51 -3.14 -4.81 -7.84
C CYS A 51 -4.50 -4.91 -7.16
N PHE A 52 -4.67 -5.91 -6.30
CA PHE A 52 -5.83 -6.03 -5.41
C PHE A 52 -5.45 -5.54 -4.02
N ASP A 53 -6.09 -4.47 -3.58
CA ASP A 53 -5.82 -3.82 -2.30
C ASP A 53 -6.01 -4.80 -1.13
N GLY A 54 -5.00 -4.92 -0.29
CA GLY A 54 -5.04 -5.78 0.89
C GLY A 54 -4.97 -7.29 0.65
N LEU A 55 -4.85 -7.77 -0.60
CA LEU A 55 -4.80 -9.21 -0.93
C LEU A 55 -3.41 -9.83 -0.66
N GLY A 56 -2.85 -9.60 0.53
CA GLY A 56 -1.58 -10.17 0.95
C GLY A 56 -1.63 -11.68 1.23
N ILE A 57 -0.48 -12.25 1.60
CA ILE A 57 -0.35 -13.70 1.87
C ILE A 57 -1.26 -14.13 3.04
N TYR A 58 -1.24 -13.39 4.15
CA TYR A 58 -2.07 -13.73 5.32
C TYR A 58 -3.58 -13.73 5.01
N PRO A 59 -4.17 -12.71 4.34
CA PRO A 59 -5.56 -12.76 3.88
C PRO A 59 -5.85 -13.95 2.95
N MET A 60 -5.00 -14.21 1.97
CA MET A 60 -5.18 -15.33 1.04
C MET A 60 -5.19 -16.68 1.77
N GLU A 61 -4.35 -16.86 2.78
CA GLU A 61 -4.32 -18.09 3.57
C GLU A 61 -5.57 -18.30 4.43
N ARG A 62 -6.21 -17.21 4.87
CA ARG A 62 -7.44 -17.23 5.67
C ARG A 62 -8.71 -17.36 4.81
N GLY A 63 -8.69 -16.74 3.62
CA GLY A 63 -9.86 -16.63 2.76
C GLY A 63 -9.96 -17.69 1.67
N LEU A 64 -8.83 -18.17 1.16
CA LEU A 64 -8.78 -19.07 0.01
C LEU A 64 -8.30 -20.48 0.38
N GLY A 65 -8.87 -21.48 -0.26
CA GLY A 65 -8.43 -22.88 -0.10
C GLY A 65 -7.00 -23.08 -0.62
N LYS A 66 -6.29 -24.10 -0.08
CA LYS A 66 -4.92 -24.43 -0.51
C LYS A 66 -4.79 -24.72 -2.02
N ASN A 67 -5.88 -25.16 -2.64
CA ASN A 67 -5.95 -25.48 -4.07
C ASN A 67 -6.46 -24.34 -4.93
N ASP A 68 -6.70 -23.17 -4.35
CA ASP A 68 -7.13 -21.99 -5.11
C ASP A 68 -6.09 -21.57 -6.13
N LEU A 69 -6.55 -21.01 -7.26
CA LEU A 69 -5.71 -20.58 -8.38
C LEU A 69 -4.63 -19.61 -7.91
N LEU A 70 -5.00 -18.58 -7.13
CA LEU A 70 -4.09 -17.53 -6.70
C LEU A 70 -2.98 -18.09 -5.81
N ARG A 71 -3.33 -18.98 -4.86
CA ARG A 71 -2.34 -19.63 -3.98
C ARG A 71 -1.40 -20.57 -4.73
N LYS A 72 -1.90 -21.30 -5.74
CA LYS A 72 -1.08 -22.24 -6.54
C LYS A 72 -0.09 -21.54 -7.47
N HIS A 73 -0.47 -20.38 -8.00
CA HIS A 73 0.36 -19.64 -8.96
C HIS A 73 1.13 -18.48 -8.31
N THR A 74 1.17 -18.42 -6.99
CA THR A 74 2.10 -17.55 -6.27
C THR A 74 3.52 -18.07 -6.49
N VAL A 75 4.27 -17.39 -7.35
CA VAL A 75 5.65 -17.77 -7.73
C VAL A 75 6.69 -17.22 -6.75
N GLN A 76 6.35 -16.15 -6.05
CA GLN A 76 7.23 -15.49 -5.09
C GLN A 76 6.42 -14.72 -4.04
N VAL A 77 6.94 -14.69 -2.80
CA VAL A 77 6.44 -13.81 -1.76
C VAL A 77 7.34 -12.57 -1.74
N LEU A 78 6.73 -11.42 -1.83
CA LEU A 78 7.38 -10.11 -1.80
C LEU A 78 7.03 -9.37 -0.52
N THR A 79 7.76 -8.31 -0.22
CA THR A 79 7.40 -7.39 0.86
C THR A 79 6.73 -6.13 0.34
N SER A 80 5.76 -5.62 1.10
CA SER A 80 5.22 -4.27 0.89
C SER A 80 6.24 -3.21 1.28
N THR A 81 5.93 -1.93 1.02
CA THR A 81 6.63 -0.79 1.61
C THR A 81 6.27 -0.63 3.10
N PHE A 82 7.04 0.14 3.85
CA PHE A 82 6.66 0.51 5.22
C PHE A 82 6.41 2.02 5.34
N PRO A 83 5.34 2.44 6.06
CA PRO A 83 4.20 1.63 6.50
C PRO A 83 3.50 0.88 5.35
N SER A 84 3.02 -0.35 5.64
CA SER A 84 2.32 -1.19 4.68
C SER A 84 0.88 -0.69 4.50
N THR A 85 0.72 0.35 3.72
CA THR A 85 -0.55 1.07 3.52
C THR A 85 -0.75 1.46 2.06
N THR A 86 -2.00 1.53 1.64
CA THR A 86 -2.39 1.90 0.27
C THR A 86 -1.71 3.19 -0.19
N THR A 87 -1.67 4.23 0.65
CA THR A 87 -1.04 5.52 0.30
C THR A 87 0.42 5.36 -0.12
N ASN A 88 1.18 4.55 0.60
CA ASN A 88 2.60 4.35 0.38
C ASN A 88 2.87 3.37 -0.76
N ALA A 89 2.29 2.18 -0.67
CA ALA A 89 2.59 1.09 -1.58
C ALA A 89 2.05 1.34 -3.00
N THR A 90 0.82 1.87 -3.16
CA THR A 90 0.29 2.20 -4.48
C THR A 90 1.09 3.34 -5.13
N ARG A 91 1.58 4.30 -4.32
CA ARG A 91 2.45 5.36 -4.85
C ARG A 91 3.75 4.78 -5.39
N THR A 92 4.39 3.90 -4.65
CA THR A 92 5.59 3.15 -5.11
C THR A 92 5.30 2.36 -6.38
N LEU A 93 4.19 1.59 -6.40
CA LEU A 93 3.77 0.77 -7.54
C LEU A 93 3.45 1.59 -8.81
N MET A 94 2.97 2.82 -8.68
CA MET A 94 2.58 3.64 -9.83
C MET A 94 3.71 4.55 -10.32
N THR A 95 4.59 5.01 -9.43
CA THR A 95 5.64 5.98 -9.77
C THR A 95 7.03 5.36 -9.96
N ASN A 96 7.22 4.11 -9.55
CA ASN A 96 8.53 3.44 -9.48
C ASN A 96 9.55 4.21 -8.60
N ARG A 97 9.05 4.92 -7.56
CA ARG A 97 9.85 5.66 -6.59
C ARG A 97 9.63 5.08 -5.20
N LEU A 98 10.67 5.08 -4.39
CA LEU A 98 10.62 4.56 -3.01
C LEU A 98 10.05 5.59 -2.02
N PRO A 99 9.63 5.18 -0.82
CA PRO A 99 8.95 6.06 0.14
C PRO A 99 9.70 7.35 0.48
N LEU A 100 11.04 7.32 0.68
CA LEU A 100 11.83 8.53 0.93
C LEU A 100 11.87 9.50 -0.24
N GLU A 101 11.61 9.05 -1.46
CA GLU A 101 11.60 9.88 -2.66
C GLU A 101 10.26 10.56 -2.89
N HIS A 102 9.11 9.82 -2.70
CA HIS A 102 7.79 10.38 -2.97
C HIS A 102 7.10 10.99 -1.74
N GLY A 103 7.48 10.61 -0.51
CA GLY A 103 6.98 11.17 0.74
C GLY A 103 5.56 10.76 1.16
N TRP A 104 4.89 9.89 0.42
CA TRP A 104 3.54 9.38 0.75
C TRP A 104 3.64 8.24 1.77
N PHE A 105 4.11 8.55 2.98
CA PHE A 105 4.39 7.50 3.97
C PHE A 105 3.14 6.85 4.58
N GLY A 106 2.03 7.56 4.68
CA GLY A 106 0.86 7.05 5.37
C GLY A 106 -0.39 7.87 5.11
N TRP A 107 -1.47 7.53 5.80
CA TRP A 107 -2.75 8.21 5.67
C TRP A 107 -2.69 9.68 6.07
N SER A 108 -2.05 9.98 7.21
CA SER A 108 -1.92 11.32 7.75
C SER A 108 -0.45 11.71 7.92
N LEU A 109 -0.06 12.88 7.44
CA LEU A 109 1.30 13.42 7.55
C LEU A 109 1.29 14.79 8.22
N HIS A 110 2.30 15.06 9.04
CA HIS A 110 2.50 16.40 9.60
C HIS A 110 3.31 17.27 8.65
N PHE A 111 2.76 18.41 8.27
CA PHE A 111 3.46 19.41 7.45
C PHE A 111 3.91 20.59 8.32
N PRO A 112 5.21 20.70 8.66
CA PRO A 112 5.68 21.74 9.60
C PRO A 112 5.37 23.16 9.17
N LYS A 113 5.39 23.46 7.86
CA LYS A 113 5.06 24.79 7.32
C LYS A 113 3.59 25.18 7.49
N LEU A 114 2.70 24.21 7.56
CA LEU A 114 1.27 24.42 7.80
C LEU A 114 0.95 24.35 9.31
N GLY A 115 1.78 23.69 10.10
CA GLY A 115 1.49 23.36 11.50
C GLY A 115 0.32 22.37 11.66
N GLN A 116 0.02 21.58 10.63
CA GLN A 116 -1.16 20.70 10.56
C GLN A 116 -0.80 19.27 10.20
N ASN A 117 -1.63 18.32 10.66
CA ASN A 117 -1.64 16.95 10.18
C ASN A 117 -2.68 16.84 9.06
N VAL A 118 -2.29 16.39 7.88
CA VAL A 118 -3.15 16.30 6.70
C VAL A 118 -3.38 14.86 6.31
N ASP A 119 -4.65 14.46 6.22
CA ASP A 119 -5.08 13.20 5.60
C ASP A 119 -4.91 13.36 4.09
N ILE A 120 -3.81 12.84 3.56
CA ILE A 120 -3.30 13.24 2.23
C ILE A 120 -4.19 12.77 1.08
N PHE A 121 -4.84 11.61 1.18
CA PHE A 121 -5.83 11.18 0.19
C PHE A 121 -7.08 12.05 0.19
N LEU A 122 -7.56 12.40 1.40
CA LEU A 122 -8.78 13.19 1.56
C LEU A 122 -8.55 14.69 1.38
N ARG A 123 -7.26 15.12 1.43
CA ARG A 123 -6.86 16.53 1.38
C ARG A 123 -7.57 17.35 2.46
N ARG A 124 -7.52 16.86 3.70
CA ARG A 124 -8.18 17.46 4.86
C ARG A 124 -7.25 17.49 6.06
N ASP A 125 -7.37 18.51 6.90
CA ASP A 125 -6.79 18.47 8.23
C ASP A 125 -7.38 17.31 9.04
N SER A 126 -6.55 16.52 9.69
CA SER A 126 -6.96 15.29 10.39
C SER A 126 -7.85 15.58 11.61
N MET A 127 -7.77 16.78 12.20
CA MET A 127 -8.54 17.18 13.39
C MET A 127 -9.78 17.99 13.05
N THR A 128 -9.64 19.03 12.22
CA THR A 128 -10.76 19.93 11.89
C THR A 128 -11.62 19.41 10.73
N GLN A 129 -11.09 18.48 9.93
CA GLN A 129 -11.68 17.97 8.69
C GLN A 129 -11.88 19.05 7.61
N GLU A 130 -11.29 20.23 7.78
CA GLU A 130 -11.29 21.28 6.79
C GLU A 130 -10.42 20.91 5.59
N ARG A 131 -10.80 21.38 4.40
CA ARG A 131 -10.02 21.12 3.18
C ARG A 131 -8.67 21.84 3.22
N VAL A 132 -7.62 21.07 2.85
CA VAL A 132 -6.27 21.59 2.63
C VAL A 132 -5.97 21.52 1.13
N ARG A 133 -5.46 22.62 0.56
CA ARG A 133 -5.18 22.69 -0.88
C ARG A 133 -3.87 21.97 -1.18
N PRO A 134 -3.77 21.17 -2.26
CA PRO A 134 -2.56 20.41 -2.61
C PRO A 134 -1.30 21.26 -2.77
N GLN A 135 -1.44 22.52 -3.21
CA GLN A 135 -0.32 23.43 -3.34
C GLN A 135 0.26 23.93 -2.01
N ASP A 136 -0.45 23.73 -0.91
CA ASP A 136 -0.05 24.21 0.41
C ASP A 136 0.88 23.18 1.13
N TYR A 137 0.95 21.94 0.65
CA TYR A 137 1.85 20.94 1.19
C TYR A 137 2.71 20.28 0.09
N PRO A 138 4.03 20.30 0.26
CA PRO A 138 4.97 19.83 -0.75
C PRO A 138 5.09 18.30 -0.70
N ILE A 139 4.12 17.60 -1.27
CA ILE A 139 4.21 16.16 -1.50
C ILE A 139 4.18 15.92 -3.00
N ASP A 140 5.01 15.01 -3.48
CA ASP A 140 5.08 14.69 -4.89
C ASP A 140 3.73 14.13 -5.38
N GLN A 141 3.08 14.83 -6.31
CA GLN A 141 1.90 14.33 -6.98
C GLN A 141 2.25 13.23 -8.00
N GLY A 142 3.54 13.10 -8.33
CA GLY A 142 4.19 12.05 -9.11
C GLY A 142 3.69 11.92 -10.54
N THR A 143 4.64 11.66 -11.43
CA THR A 143 4.34 11.16 -12.76
C THR A 143 4.43 9.64 -12.71
N TYR A 144 3.45 8.95 -13.23
CA TYR A 144 3.45 7.49 -13.25
C TYR A 144 4.48 6.98 -14.27
N TYR A 145 5.20 5.88 -13.96
CA TYR A 145 6.23 5.36 -14.86
C TYR A 145 5.65 4.99 -16.24
N PHE A 146 4.43 4.50 -16.30
CA PHE A 146 3.79 4.17 -17.56
C PHE A 146 3.41 5.41 -18.40
N ASP A 147 3.30 6.61 -17.79
CA ASP A 147 3.14 7.88 -18.52
C ASP A 147 4.47 8.39 -19.10
N GLN A 148 5.60 7.91 -18.59
CA GLN A 148 6.95 8.23 -19.07
C GLN A 148 7.49 7.16 -20.03
N SER A 149 6.71 6.13 -20.33
CA SER A 149 7.11 5.01 -21.16
C SER A 149 7.34 5.42 -22.62
N GLN A 150 8.31 4.76 -23.26
CA GLN A 150 8.62 4.92 -24.68
C GLN A 150 8.21 3.68 -25.49
N THR A 151 7.34 2.85 -24.95
CA THR A 151 6.82 1.64 -25.58
C THR A 151 5.85 1.98 -26.71
N GLU A 152 5.79 1.14 -27.73
CA GLU A 152 4.75 1.20 -28.77
C GLU A 152 3.43 0.49 -28.35
N ARG A 153 3.42 -0.17 -27.17
CA ARG A 153 2.23 -0.82 -26.63
C ARG A 153 1.16 0.20 -26.24
N HIS A 154 -0.09 -0.11 -26.52
CA HIS A 154 -1.21 0.68 -25.99
C HIS A 154 -1.28 0.54 -24.47
N ILE A 155 -1.28 1.66 -23.76
CA ILE A 155 -1.33 1.64 -22.29
C ILE A 155 -2.73 2.00 -21.83
N HIS A 156 -3.33 1.08 -21.06
CA HIS A 156 -4.62 1.24 -20.42
C HIS A 156 -4.49 1.24 -18.91
N THR A 157 -5.36 1.98 -18.26
CA THR A 157 -5.52 1.92 -16.80
C THR A 157 -6.99 1.66 -16.46
N VAL A 158 -7.22 0.83 -15.42
CA VAL A 158 -8.55 0.47 -14.94
C VAL A 158 -8.61 0.76 -13.45
N PHE A 159 -9.34 1.82 -13.05
CA PHE A 159 -9.41 2.30 -11.66
C PHE A 159 -10.85 2.56 -11.24
N PRO A 160 -11.15 2.53 -9.92
CA PRO A 160 -12.44 3.00 -9.40
C PRO A 160 -12.74 4.44 -9.84
N ASP A 161 -14.00 4.77 -10.11
CA ASP A 161 -14.42 6.07 -10.65
C ASP A 161 -14.15 7.26 -9.71
N TYR A 162 -13.97 7.00 -8.43
CA TYR A 162 -13.65 8.02 -7.42
C TYR A 162 -12.13 8.32 -7.30
N ILE A 163 -11.26 7.53 -7.95
CA ILE A 163 -9.82 7.80 -7.99
C ILE A 163 -9.51 8.65 -9.21
N PRO A 164 -9.07 9.92 -9.03
CA PRO A 164 -8.69 10.77 -10.14
C PRO A 164 -7.36 10.26 -10.73
N VAL A 165 -7.44 9.40 -11.72
CA VAL A 165 -6.30 9.00 -12.54
C VAL A 165 -6.18 9.95 -13.73
N THR A 166 -4.98 10.09 -14.26
CA THR A 166 -4.65 11.02 -15.34
C THR A 166 -5.66 11.01 -16.50
N ASN A 167 -5.91 12.17 -17.13
CA ASN A 167 -6.78 12.33 -18.33
C ASN A 167 -6.15 11.70 -19.58
N ARG A 168 -5.53 10.52 -19.48
CA ARG A 168 -4.93 9.88 -20.66
C ARG A 168 -5.98 9.09 -21.45
N LYS A 169 -5.78 9.08 -22.76
CA LYS A 169 -6.52 8.19 -23.65
C LYS A 169 -6.24 6.74 -23.24
N GLY A 170 -7.27 5.95 -22.95
CA GLY A 170 -7.14 4.58 -22.46
C GLY A 170 -7.46 4.39 -20.97
N ASN A 171 -7.79 5.44 -20.22
CA ASN A 171 -8.34 5.30 -18.88
C ASN A 171 -9.76 4.76 -18.93
N ARG A 172 -10.01 3.71 -18.14
CA ARG A 172 -11.34 3.15 -17.88
C ARG A 172 -11.61 3.22 -16.39
N THR A 173 -12.85 3.46 -16.03
CA THR A 173 -13.29 3.48 -14.64
C THR A 173 -14.37 2.45 -14.39
N PHE A 174 -14.54 2.06 -13.14
CA PHE A 174 -15.54 1.09 -12.72
C PHE A 174 -16.09 1.42 -11.32
N ARG A 175 -17.26 0.85 -11.00
CA ARG A 175 -17.94 0.96 -9.70
C ARG A 175 -18.15 -0.40 -9.04
N THR A 176 -18.23 -1.45 -9.84
CA THR A 176 -18.46 -2.82 -9.38
C THR A 176 -17.37 -3.76 -9.88
N LEU A 177 -17.17 -4.87 -9.19
CA LEU A 177 -16.21 -5.89 -9.62
C LEU A 177 -16.55 -6.46 -11.03
N GLY A 178 -17.84 -6.53 -11.38
CA GLY A 178 -18.26 -6.92 -12.74
C GLY A 178 -17.80 -5.94 -13.81
N GLU A 179 -17.97 -4.62 -13.57
CA GLU A 179 -17.48 -3.58 -14.47
C GLU A 179 -15.94 -3.55 -14.55
N PHE A 180 -15.24 -3.88 -13.46
CA PHE A 180 -13.78 -4.03 -13.47
C PHE A 180 -13.32 -5.09 -14.49
N TRP A 181 -13.90 -6.29 -14.44
CA TRP A 181 -13.57 -7.36 -15.39
C TRP A 181 -13.93 -6.97 -16.82
N GLN A 182 -15.09 -6.36 -17.04
CA GLN A 182 -15.48 -5.88 -18.36
C GLN A 182 -14.47 -4.85 -18.91
N ALA A 183 -14.06 -3.89 -18.11
CA ALA A 183 -13.09 -2.87 -18.51
C ALA A 183 -11.72 -3.47 -18.87
N LEU A 184 -11.27 -4.50 -18.14
CA LEU A 184 -10.05 -5.25 -18.47
C LEU A 184 -10.18 -5.99 -19.81
N GLU A 185 -11.29 -6.70 -20.03
CA GLU A 185 -11.54 -7.40 -21.29
C GLU A 185 -11.58 -6.46 -22.49
N GLU A 186 -12.25 -5.32 -22.35
CA GLU A 186 -12.31 -4.29 -23.39
C GLU A 186 -10.91 -3.74 -23.71
N SER A 187 -10.07 -3.52 -22.68
CA SER A 187 -8.70 -3.06 -22.88
C SER A 187 -7.83 -4.07 -23.63
N CYS A 188 -8.02 -5.36 -23.38
CA CYS A 188 -7.28 -6.43 -24.06
C CYS A 188 -7.77 -6.73 -25.49
N ARG A 189 -8.97 -6.27 -25.89
CA ARG A 189 -9.53 -6.46 -27.25
C ARG A 189 -8.96 -5.49 -28.26
N GLU A 190 -8.33 -4.41 -27.85
CA GLU A 190 -7.76 -3.44 -28.80
C GLU A 190 -6.72 -4.12 -29.71
N ALA A 191 -6.60 -3.58 -30.92
CA ALA A 191 -5.66 -4.12 -31.91
C ALA A 191 -4.22 -3.75 -31.52
N GLY A 192 -3.29 -4.68 -31.73
CA GLY A 192 -1.86 -4.49 -31.39
C GLY A 192 -1.51 -4.89 -29.94
N PRO A 193 -0.23 -4.78 -29.60
CA PRO A 193 0.25 -5.10 -28.26
C PRO A 193 -0.26 -4.10 -27.21
N GLY A 194 -0.70 -4.61 -26.05
CA GLY A 194 -1.24 -3.80 -24.95
C GLY A 194 -0.51 -4.02 -23.61
N PHE A 195 -0.55 -2.98 -22.77
CA PHE A 195 -0.26 -3.04 -21.34
C PHE A 195 -1.45 -2.48 -20.58
N VAL A 196 -1.92 -3.22 -19.57
CA VAL A 196 -3.05 -2.81 -18.72
C VAL A 196 -2.61 -2.77 -17.27
N TYR A 197 -2.79 -1.63 -16.60
CA TYR A 197 -2.62 -1.48 -15.15
C TYR A 197 -4.01 -1.40 -14.51
N GLY A 198 -4.39 -2.41 -13.73
CA GLY A 198 -5.65 -2.45 -12.98
C GLY A 198 -5.42 -2.35 -11.47
N TYR A 199 -6.20 -1.50 -10.79
CA TYR A 199 -6.25 -1.44 -9.33
C TYR A 199 -7.68 -1.66 -8.87
N CYS A 200 -7.88 -2.59 -7.94
CA CYS A 200 -9.17 -2.91 -7.33
C CYS A 200 -9.07 -2.74 -5.81
N PRO A 201 -9.97 -1.95 -5.16
CA PRO A 201 -9.92 -1.66 -3.72
C PRO A 201 -10.38 -2.83 -2.84
N GLU A 202 -10.78 -3.94 -3.43
CA GLU A 202 -11.14 -5.16 -2.71
C GLU A 202 -9.96 -6.17 -2.70
N PRO A 203 -9.83 -6.96 -1.64
CA PRO A 203 -10.73 -7.14 -0.49
C PRO A 203 -10.49 -6.20 0.70
N ASP A 204 -9.63 -5.18 0.61
CA ASP A 204 -9.26 -4.29 1.72
C ASP A 204 -10.49 -3.67 2.40
N ALA A 205 -11.40 -3.11 1.61
CA ALA A 205 -12.58 -2.40 2.12
C ALA A 205 -13.48 -3.31 2.97
N VAL A 206 -13.72 -4.54 2.53
CA VAL A 206 -14.54 -5.51 3.29
C VAL A 206 -13.80 -6.01 4.52
N MET A 207 -12.49 -6.21 4.44
CA MET A 207 -11.68 -6.68 5.58
C MET A 207 -11.60 -5.62 6.69
N HIS A 208 -11.49 -4.34 6.36
CA HIS A 208 -11.57 -3.26 7.34
C HIS A 208 -12.87 -3.30 8.15
N GLN A 209 -14.01 -3.57 7.52
CA GLN A 209 -15.31 -3.55 8.14
C GLN A 209 -15.67 -4.85 8.88
N GLN A 210 -15.28 -5.99 8.33
CA GLN A 210 -15.73 -7.30 8.79
C GLN A 210 -14.63 -8.14 9.44
N GLY A 211 -13.37 -7.81 9.22
CA GLY A 211 -12.18 -8.59 9.61
C GLY A 211 -11.71 -9.51 8.48
N VAL A 212 -10.43 -9.85 8.52
CA VAL A 212 -9.75 -10.67 7.50
C VAL A 212 -10.33 -12.09 7.44
N SER A 213 -10.64 -12.67 8.60
CA SER A 213 -11.14 -14.04 8.73
C SER A 213 -12.67 -14.14 8.57
N SER A 214 -13.37 -13.06 8.21
CA SER A 214 -14.83 -13.04 8.08
C SER A 214 -15.34 -13.85 6.87
N PRO A 215 -16.60 -14.35 6.93
CA PRO A 215 -17.23 -14.96 5.76
C PRO A 215 -17.31 -14.03 4.56
N GLN A 216 -17.57 -12.73 4.79
CA GLN A 216 -17.68 -11.72 3.74
C GLN A 216 -16.33 -11.49 3.03
N ALA A 217 -15.22 -11.43 3.77
CA ALA A 217 -13.88 -11.34 3.18
C ALA A 217 -13.55 -12.57 2.33
N ARG A 218 -13.92 -13.77 2.80
CA ARG A 218 -13.75 -15.01 2.02
C ARG A 218 -14.56 -15.01 0.73
N GLU A 219 -15.80 -14.53 0.79
CA GLU A 219 -16.69 -14.42 -0.37
C GLU A 219 -16.07 -13.53 -1.45
N VAL A 220 -15.64 -12.32 -1.09
CA VAL A 220 -15.02 -11.36 -2.02
C VAL A 220 -13.70 -11.89 -2.59
N MET A 221 -12.84 -12.50 -1.77
CA MET A 221 -11.60 -13.14 -2.28
C MET A 221 -11.92 -14.30 -3.25
N GLY A 222 -12.97 -15.07 -2.97
CA GLY A 222 -13.47 -16.13 -3.88
C GLY A 222 -14.03 -15.55 -5.18
N GLU A 223 -14.70 -14.40 -5.13
CA GLU A 223 -15.17 -13.70 -6.34
C GLU A 223 -14.01 -13.19 -7.20
N ILE A 224 -12.97 -12.62 -6.56
CA ILE A 224 -11.74 -12.22 -7.26
C ILE A 224 -11.08 -13.42 -7.95
N SER A 225 -10.90 -14.54 -7.24
CA SER A 225 -10.31 -15.75 -7.83
C SER A 225 -11.12 -16.28 -9.02
N ARG A 226 -12.46 -16.35 -8.89
CA ARG A 226 -13.35 -16.74 -9.99
C ARG A 226 -13.32 -15.74 -11.15
N GLY A 227 -13.26 -14.44 -10.86
CA GLY A 227 -13.14 -13.38 -11.85
C GLY A 227 -11.88 -13.54 -12.69
N ILE A 228 -10.74 -13.79 -12.06
CA ILE A 228 -9.45 -14.07 -12.73
C ILE A 228 -9.58 -15.32 -13.63
N GLN A 229 -10.15 -16.42 -13.11
CA GLN A 229 -10.36 -17.64 -13.90
C GLN A 229 -11.22 -17.40 -15.14
N ASN A 230 -12.26 -16.59 -15.03
CA ASN A 230 -13.13 -16.26 -16.15
C ASN A 230 -12.45 -15.30 -17.13
N PHE A 231 -11.76 -14.28 -16.66
CA PHE A 231 -10.98 -13.36 -17.48
C PHE A 231 -9.95 -14.10 -18.35
N LEU A 232 -9.21 -15.06 -17.79
CA LEU A 232 -8.24 -15.86 -18.53
C LEU A 232 -8.86 -16.70 -19.66
N LYS A 233 -10.17 -17.03 -19.58
CA LYS A 233 -10.89 -17.72 -20.67
C LYS A 233 -11.28 -16.77 -21.81
N THR A 234 -11.39 -15.47 -21.55
CA THR A 234 -11.83 -14.46 -22.53
C THR A 234 -10.69 -13.81 -23.29
N VAL A 235 -9.46 -13.87 -22.74
CA VAL A 235 -8.25 -13.29 -23.35
C VAL A 235 -7.33 -14.38 -23.89
N LYS A 236 -6.50 -14.05 -24.86
CA LYS A 236 -5.49 -14.93 -25.45
C LYS A 236 -4.17 -14.23 -25.53
N ASP A 237 -3.10 -15.00 -25.54
CA ASP A 237 -1.74 -14.47 -25.67
C ASP A 237 -1.46 -13.35 -24.67
N THR A 238 -1.76 -13.65 -23.39
CA THR A 238 -1.78 -12.69 -22.30
C THR A 238 -0.97 -13.20 -21.11
N LEU A 239 -0.03 -12.38 -20.63
CA LEU A 239 0.57 -12.54 -19.31
C LEU A 239 -0.24 -11.72 -18.31
N LEU A 240 -0.83 -12.40 -17.33
CA LEU A 240 -1.50 -11.77 -16.19
C LEU A 240 -0.59 -11.84 -14.96
N ILE A 241 -0.24 -10.68 -14.46
CA ILE A 241 0.57 -10.46 -13.26
C ILE A 241 -0.39 -9.96 -12.18
N VAL A 242 -0.50 -10.68 -11.06
CA VAL A 242 -1.36 -10.27 -9.94
C VAL A 242 -0.51 -10.11 -8.69
N SER A 243 -0.74 -9.02 -7.97
CA SER A 243 -0.14 -8.76 -6.66
C SER A 243 -1.09 -7.94 -5.79
N ALA A 244 -0.62 -7.58 -4.61
CA ALA A 244 -1.27 -6.64 -3.69
C ALA A 244 -0.28 -5.53 -3.34
N ASP A 245 -0.81 -4.44 -2.83
CA ASP A 245 -0.01 -3.36 -2.24
C ASP A 245 0.43 -3.70 -0.81
N HIS A 246 -0.42 -4.36 -0.03
CA HIS A 246 -0.15 -4.88 1.32
C HIS A 246 -1.10 -6.04 1.65
N GLY A 247 -0.93 -6.63 2.83
CA GLY A 247 -1.92 -7.52 3.44
C GLY A 247 -2.71 -6.81 4.55
N GLN A 248 -3.51 -7.57 5.29
CA GLN A 248 -4.21 -7.12 6.50
C GLN A 248 -4.16 -8.19 7.58
N VAL A 249 -4.35 -7.78 8.84
CA VAL A 249 -4.52 -8.66 10.00
C VAL A 249 -5.83 -8.38 10.73
N ASP A 250 -6.40 -9.39 11.40
CA ASP A 250 -7.56 -9.19 12.28
C ASP A 250 -7.15 -8.37 13.50
N ILE A 251 -7.96 -7.36 13.87
CA ILE A 251 -7.67 -6.46 14.99
C ILE A 251 -8.24 -7.01 16.28
N ALA A 252 -7.35 -7.20 17.26
CA ALA A 252 -7.67 -7.74 18.58
C ALA A 252 -8.10 -6.66 19.62
N GLY A 253 -7.91 -5.38 19.30
CA GLY A 253 -8.31 -4.31 20.21
C GLY A 253 -7.78 -2.93 19.84
N TYR A 254 -8.04 -1.97 20.70
CA TYR A 254 -7.74 -0.55 20.46
C TYR A 254 -6.93 0.03 21.61
N VAL A 255 -6.02 0.95 21.30
CA VAL A 255 -5.24 1.72 22.27
C VAL A 255 -5.55 3.20 22.05
N ASP A 256 -6.14 3.84 23.04
CA ASP A 256 -6.50 5.26 22.94
C ASP A 256 -5.30 6.12 23.29
N LEU A 257 -4.54 6.53 22.24
CA LEU A 257 -3.44 7.47 22.38
C LEU A 257 -3.96 8.91 22.48
N TYR A 258 -5.03 9.24 21.77
CA TYR A 258 -5.61 10.57 21.77
C TYR A 258 -6.16 10.96 23.17
N GLY A 259 -6.81 10.03 23.87
CA GLY A 259 -7.36 10.25 25.20
C GLY A 259 -6.30 10.26 26.34
N ASP A 260 -5.03 10.01 26.03
CA ASP A 260 -3.96 10.06 27.04
C ASP A 260 -3.42 11.48 27.20
N GLU A 261 -3.98 12.24 28.15
CA GLU A 261 -3.61 13.63 28.42
C GLU A 261 -2.11 13.80 28.74
N LYS A 262 -1.50 12.84 29.48
CA LYS A 262 -0.08 12.90 29.79
C LYS A 262 0.78 12.74 28.54
N LEU A 263 0.44 11.76 27.67
CA LEU A 263 1.11 11.58 26.38
C LEU A 263 0.97 12.84 25.53
N MET A 264 -0.27 13.33 25.37
CA MET A 264 -0.58 14.51 24.55
C MET A 264 0.12 15.76 25.05
N GLY A 265 0.28 15.91 26.37
CA GLY A 265 1.03 17.04 26.99
C GLY A 265 2.51 17.10 26.57
N MET A 266 3.12 15.97 26.21
CA MET A 266 4.51 15.87 25.77
C MET A 266 4.69 16.13 24.26
N LEU A 267 3.62 16.10 23.45
CA LEU A 267 3.67 16.20 22.00
C LEU A 267 3.50 17.64 21.51
N LYS A 268 4.11 17.97 20.36
CA LYS A 268 3.92 19.24 19.64
C LYS A 268 2.61 19.26 18.85
N THR A 269 2.19 18.10 18.37
CA THR A 269 0.95 17.87 17.62
C THR A 269 0.37 16.50 17.99
N TYR A 270 -0.86 16.22 17.57
CA TYR A 270 -1.45 14.90 17.73
C TYR A 270 -0.62 13.83 17.01
N PRO A 271 -0.66 12.55 17.46
CA PRO A 271 -0.06 11.46 16.72
C PRO A 271 -0.62 11.39 15.30
N PHE A 272 0.20 11.01 14.33
CA PHE A 272 -0.15 10.96 12.92
C PHE A 272 0.46 9.71 12.27
N LEU A 273 0.51 9.63 10.98
CA LEU A 273 0.98 8.56 10.12
C LEU A 273 -0.08 7.47 9.97
N GLU A 274 -0.03 6.42 10.80
CA GLU A 274 -0.91 5.27 10.65
C GLU A 274 -1.32 4.66 12.01
N ALA A 275 -2.46 3.96 12.02
CA ALA A 275 -3.03 3.43 13.27
C ALA A 275 -2.21 2.27 13.88
N ARG A 276 -1.40 1.54 13.10
CA ARG A 276 -0.45 0.53 13.60
C ARG A 276 1.02 0.96 13.43
N ALA A 277 1.23 2.18 12.94
CA ALA A 277 2.53 2.83 12.86
C ALA A 277 2.40 4.33 13.21
N PRO A 278 1.86 4.70 14.41
CA PRO A 278 1.74 6.11 14.78
C PRO A 278 3.11 6.78 14.90
N ALA A 279 3.20 7.98 14.34
CA ALA A 279 4.36 8.85 14.44
C ALA A 279 4.12 9.98 15.46
N PHE A 280 5.20 10.45 16.07
CA PHE A 280 5.17 11.44 17.15
C PHE A 280 6.17 12.55 16.92
N LEU A 281 5.74 13.80 17.15
CA LEU A 281 6.59 14.98 17.30
C LEU A 281 6.62 15.39 18.75
N VAL A 282 7.73 15.14 19.43
CA VAL A 282 7.88 15.33 20.87
C VAL A 282 8.49 16.70 21.17
N LYS A 283 7.97 17.40 22.20
CA LYS A 283 8.58 18.63 22.69
C LYS A 283 9.98 18.31 23.24
N PRO A 284 11.03 19.07 22.90
CA PRO A 284 12.42 18.71 23.22
C PRO A 284 12.68 18.41 24.70
N GLN A 285 12.04 19.17 25.59
CA GLN A 285 12.20 19.00 27.05
C GLN A 285 11.61 17.70 27.59
N TYR A 286 10.70 17.03 26.84
CA TYR A 286 10.03 15.81 27.29
C TYR A 286 10.54 14.53 26.62
N ARG A 287 11.58 14.57 25.77
CA ARG A 287 12.02 13.37 25.00
C ARG A 287 12.29 12.15 25.88
N ARG A 288 13.08 12.31 26.95
CA ARG A 288 13.38 11.20 27.88
C ARG A 288 12.14 10.70 28.64
N GLU A 289 11.29 11.64 29.09
CA GLU A 289 10.05 11.27 29.78
C GLU A 289 9.09 10.53 28.85
N PHE A 290 8.96 11.00 27.60
CA PHE A 290 8.15 10.36 26.55
C PHE A 290 8.60 8.93 26.31
N GLU A 291 9.88 8.68 26.07
CA GLU A 291 10.44 7.34 25.85
C GLU A 291 10.12 6.41 27.02
N SER A 292 10.40 6.84 28.25
CA SER A 292 10.15 6.04 29.45
C SER A 292 8.66 5.77 29.66
N TYR A 293 7.82 6.80 29.51
CA TYR A 293 6.38 6.67 29.65
C TYR A 293 5.76 5.78 28.57
N PHE A 294 6.21 5.93 27.32
CA PHE A 294 5.73 5.10 26.23
C PHE A 294 6.12 3.64 26.42
N GLN A 295 7.36 3.38 26.83
CA GLN A 295 7.85 2.03 27.11
C GLN A 295 7.10 1.39 28.28
N GLU A 296 6.83 2.11 29.35
CA GLU A 296 6.09 1.60 30.52
C GLU A 296 4.63 1.23 30.15
N LYS A 297 3.95 2.11 29.41
CA LYS A 297 2.50 2.02 29.20
C LYS A 297 2.12 1.21 27.94
N TYR A 298 2.90 1.30 26.88
CA TYR A 298 2.51 0.83 25.54
C TYR A 298 3.38 -0.28 24.94
N ALA A 299 4.53 -0.61 25.55
CA ALA A 299 5.50 -1.56 24.97
C ALA A 299 4.95 -2.97 24.64
N ARG A 300 3.86 -3.36 25.29
CA ARG A 300 3.18 -4.61 24.96
C ARG A 300 2.57 -4.59 23.56
N ASP A 301 1.97 -3.47 23.20
CA ASP A 301 1.14 -3.33 21.99
C ASP A 301 1.87 -2.58 20.87
N PHE A 302 2.86 -1.74 21.24
CA PHE A 302 3.64 -0.92 20.30
C PHE A 302 5.10 -0.86 20.72
N GLN A 303 6.01 -1.08 19.79
CA GLN A 303 7.44 -0.88 20.01
C GLN A 303 7.87 0.45 19.41
N LEU A 304 8.47 1.32 20.24
CA LEU A 304 8.91 2.65 19.85
C LEU A 304 10.31 2.62 19.21
N PHE A 305 10.46 3.36 18.11
CA PHE A 305 11.73 3.58 17.42
C PHE A 305 11.91 5.07 17.15
N ALA A 306 13.17 5.55 17.22
CA ALA A 306 13.50 6.85 16.64
C ALA A 306 13.34 6.79 15.12
N SER A 307 12.69 7.77 14.52
CA SER A 307 12.45 7.80 13.07
C SER A 307 13.78 7.80 12.29
N GLU A 308 14.77 8.53 12.77
CA GLU A 308 16.13 8.56 12.22
C GLU A 308 16.75 7.15 12.13
N HIS A 309 16.61 6.35 13.19
CA HIS A 309 17.10 4.99 13.21
C HIS A 309 16.44 4.08 12.13
N LEU A 310 15.15 4.25 11.87
CA LEU A 310 14.46 3.51 10.80
C LEU A 310 14.90 3.99 9.41
N ILE A 311 15.17 5.29 9.25
CA ILE A 311 15.72 5.87 8.01
C ILE A 311 17.13 5.31 7.76
N GLU A 312 18.02 5.36 8.75
CA GLU A 312 19.40 4.84 8.65
C GLU A 312 19.46 3.36 8.32
N ARG A 313 18.44 2.59 8.75
CA ARG A 313 18.30 1.18 8.41
C ARG A 313 17.70 0.92 7.03
N GLY A 314 17.45 1.97 6.25
CA GLY A 314 16.90 1.86 4.90
C GLY A 314 15.42 1.42 4.83
N VAL A 315 14.67 1.50 5.93
CA VAL A 315 13.27 1.01 6.00
C VAL A 315 12.34 1.71 5.02
N PHE A 316 12.71 2.89 4.55
CA PHE A 316 11.93 3.70 3.60
C PHE A 316 12.60 3.84 2.23
N GLY A 317 13.63 3.05 1.96
CA GLY A 317 14.54 3.20 0.81
C GLY A 317 15.79 3.99 1.21
N GLU A 318 16.81 3.96 0.35
CA GLU A 318 18.11 4.58 0.63
C GLU A 318 18.22 6.01 0.10
N GLN A 319 17.41 6.39 -0.89
CA GLN A 319 17.47 7.68 -1.56
C GLN A 319 16.20 8.49 -1.30
N GLY A 320 16.37 9.80 -1.19
CA GLY A 320 15.27 10.73 -1.01
C GLY A 320 15.47 11.71 0.14
N SER A 321 14.62 12.73 0.22
CA SER A 321 14.73 13.82 1.20
C SER A 321 13.47 14.01 2.04
N MET A 322 12.47 13.13 1.90
CA MET A 322 11.16 13.32 2.53
C MET A 322 11.09 12.83 3.98
N GLY A 323 12.17 12.28 4.54
CA GLY A 323 12.20 11.73 5.90
C GLY A 323 11.79 12.71 7.01
N TYR A 324 11.85 14.02 6.78
CA TYR A 324 11.40 15.04 7.73
C TYR A 324 9.88 14.98 8.03
N LEU A 325 9.10 14.25 7.23
CA LEU A 325 7.67 14.04 7.45
C LEU A 325 7.36 12.90 8.44
N LEU A 326 8.37 12.13 8.88
CA LEU A 326 8.20 10.96 9.74
C LEU A 326 8.16 11.27 11.25
N GLY A 327 8.35 12.54 11.63
CA GLY A 327 8.40 12.93 13.05
C GLY A 327 9.69 12.51 13.77
N ASP A 328 9.69 12.62 15.11
CA ASP A 328 10.83 12.23 15.95
C ASP A 328 10.86 10.71 16.21
N TYR A 329 9.68 10.10 16.39
CA TYR A 329 9.51 8.67 16.69
C TYR A 329 8.39 8.05 15.90
N ILE A 330 8.49 6.74 15.62
CA ILE A 330 7.43 5.89 15.09
C ILE A 330 7.28 4.68 16.02
N ALA A 331 6.04 4.33 16.36
CA ALA A 331 5.76 3.14 17.14
C ALA A 331 5.15 2.05 16.25
N LEU A 332 5.77 0.87 16.22
CA LEU A 332 5.31 -0.27 15.43
C LEU A 332 4.33 -1.12 16.24
N GLY A 333 3.14 -1.32 15.72
CA GLY A 333 2.15 -2.24 16.28
C GLY A 333 2.66 -3.67 16.29
N THR A 334 2.69 -4.28 17.48
CA THR A 334 3.21 -5.66 17.65
C THR A 334 2.22 -6.72 17.16
N TYR A 335 2.59 -7.99 17.28
CA TYR A 335 1.72 -9.15 17.03
C TYR A 335 0.53 -9.29 18.00
N THR A 336 0.30 -8.32 18.89
CA THR A 336 -0.97 -8.20 19.63
C THR A 336 -2.10 -7.71 18.72
N HIS A 337 -1.78 -7.26 17.50
CA HIS A 337 -2.71 -6.80 16.48
C HIS A 337 -3.70 -5.74 16.99
N LYS A 338 -3.22 -4.78 17.77
CA LYS A 338 -4.02 -3.63 18.18
C LYS A 338 -3.74 -2.42 17.28
N ILE A 339 -4.73 -1.54 17.18
CA ILE A 339 -4.62 -0.25 16.50
C ILE A 339 -4.74 0.90 17.49
N ALA A 340 -4.01 1.97 17.22
CA ALA A 340 -4.04 3.20 17.97
C ALA A 340 -5.20 4.11 17.49
N LEU A 341 -5.91 4.74 18.41
CA LEU A 341 -6.83 5.84 18.13
C LEU A 341 -6.03 7.14 18.25
N LEU A 342 -5.80 7.81 17.13
CA LEU A 342 -4.90 8.97 17.02
C LEU A 342 -5.63 10.31 17.15
N THR A 343 -6.92 10.32 16.79
CA THR A 343 -7.78 11.50 16.77
C THR A 343 -9.20 11.11 17.21
N PRO A 344 -10.07 12.07 17.54
CA PRO A 344 -11.49 11.75 17.84
C PRO A 344 -12.24 11.15 16.64
N HIS A 345 -11.68 11.27 15.42
CA HIS A 345 -12.27 10.73 14.19
C HIS A 345 -11.73 9.32 13.83
N SER A 346 -10.85 8.76 14.65
CA SER A 346 -10.26 7.43 14.41
C SER A 346 -11.32 6.35 14.35
N LYS A 347 -11.31 5.57 13.27
CA LYS A 347 -12.25 4.47 13.07
C LYS A 347 -11.80 3.21 13.83
N ARG A 348 -12.79 2.42 14.29
CA ARG A 348 -12.58 1.13 14.95
C ARG A 348 -12.73 0.01 13.92
N PHE A 349 -11.68 -0.23 13.15
CA PHE A 349 -11.64 -1.27 12.14
C PHE A 349 -11.57 -2.67 12.78
N LYS A 350 -12.09 -3.69 12.09
CA LYS A 350 -11.97 -5.11 12.47
C LYS A 350 -10.77 -5.79 11.84
N GLY A 351 -10.36 -5.36 10.65
CA GLY A 351 -9.09 -5.68 10.01
C GLY A 351 -8.30 -4.40 9.77
N HIS A 352 -6.98 -4.47 9.83
CA HIS A 352 -6.09 -3.34 9.54
C HIS A 352 -4.68 -3.81 9.18
N HIS A 353 -3.91 -2.92 8.62
CA HIS A 353 -2.53 -3.09 8.15
C HIS A 353 -1.61 -2.04 8.79
N THR A 354 -0.48 -1.70 8.17
CA THR A 354 0.42 -0.57 8.43
C THR A 354 1.60 -0.83 9.37
N SER A 355 1.75 -2.03 9.93
CA SER A 355 2.93 -2.41 10.71
C SER A 355 3.88 -3.33 9.93
N MET A 356 4.92 -3.83 10.60
CA MET A 356 5.88 -4.80 10.05
C MET A 356 5.57 -6.22 10.50
N THR A 357 4.30 -6.63 10.47
CA THR A 357 3.88 -8.00 10.77
C THR A 357 3.37 -8.69 9.49
N GLU A 358 2.47 -9.64 9.59
CA GLU A 358 2.01 -10.46 8.45
C GLU A 358 1.41 -9.63 7.30
N GLU A 359 0.99 -8.41 7.54
CA GLU A 359 0.49 -7.49 6.51
C GLU A 359 1.56 -7.02 5.52
N MET A 360 2.84 -7.24 5.83
CA MET A 360 3.95 -6.91 4.93
C MET A 360 4.09 -7.87 3.74
N GLU A 361 3.62 -9.11 3.86
CA GLU A 361 3.84 -10.13 2.84
C GLU A 361 2.75 -10.10 1.77
N VAL A 362 3.17 -9.96 0.52
CA VAL A 362 2.28 -9.92 -0.65
C VAL A 362 2.71 -10.94 -1.71
N PRO A 363 1.76 -11.48 -2.51
CA PRO A 363 2.08 -12.44 -3.54
C PRO A 363 2.59 -11.77 -4.82
N LEU A 364 3.49 -12.43 -5.54
CA LEU A 364 3.64 -12.29 -6.97
C LEU A 364 3.03 -13.52 -7.63
N ILE A 365 1.98 -13.34 -8.40
CA ILE A 365 1.24 -14.40 -9.08
C ILE A 365 1.38 -14.19 -10.58
N LEU A 366 1.76 -15.23 -11.31
CA LEU A 366 1.91 -15.22 -12.76
C LEU A 366 1.00 -16.26 -13.39
N LEU A 367 0.21 -15.82 -14.37
CA LEU A 367 -0.77 -16.64 -15.11
C LEU A 367 -0.66 -16.32 -16.61
N GLU A 368 -0.74 -17.33 -17.45
CA GLU A 368 -0.56 -17.22 -18.90
C GLU A 368 -1.75 -17.84 -19.66
N THR A 369 -2.08 -17.29 -20.84
CA THR A 369 -3.10 -17.85 -21.75
C THR A 369 -2.54 -18.07 -23.14
#